data_0a2f6a5c1ebe9d9f1aee404f23a64761
#
_entry.id   0a2f6a5c1ebe9d9f1aee404f23a64761
#
_cell.length_a   1.000
_cell.length_b   1.000
_cell.length_c   1.000
_cell.angle_alpha   90.00
_cell.angle_beta   90.00
_cell.angle_gamma   90.00
#
_symmetry.space_group_name_H-M   'P 1'
#
loop_
_entity.id
_entity.type
_entity.pdbx_description
1 polymer ?
#
loop_
_entity_poly.entity_id
_entity_poly.type
_entity_poly.pdbx_seq_one_letter_code
_entity_poly.pdbx_strand_id
1 'polypeptide(L)'
;MSPAPVRRTVSAVGRRIPRRWRIALRRAAAGAPPFQTPSVRELCELPTGTPLLVHAGGIVADRALDGVVRTLARLHDVHLALVCAEAEWTAAADLVGRAGKARRRIHLVPRPRAVTAAFLRSADVAVFGFAPDAGLALLDTYLAAGLRVVAADSRVVREHLARHGTGDLFAPGSLPSFAKAVDRARSGDGTPAPGEPAVAPVEAGTPGAWRALGVGPVRLGMGTANFAGQLSALAVAITAARSDVGVELVMAKPPETYRYPADRYLNYPGEHRLDVQVEQAGRVLGWYTHLIVDAFRPVLGRANGDDIAADLPALRRARLKVALLAHGSEIRHPGAHLERHAESAFRDAPEELRERLTTVAERNRRTAEESGLPFFVTTPDLLDDVPFATWAPLIVDVDGWACDRPVLERARPVVLHAPSKRWTKGTDRLLPPLQALHDRRIIELRLVEGLPHHEMRRLVQDCDIVVDQLVMGSYGTFSCEGMAAGKVVVAYLSEGPHRAAGVRPPIANATPDTLVKTIESLLDDRPAAAALAAEGARYVREHHDGRRTAAAFDTFLR
;
A
#
# COMPACT_ATOMS: atom_id res chain seq x y z
N MET A 1 43.26 8.44 -15.95
CA MET A 1 42.27 8.34 -17.03
C MET A 1 40.96 8.93 -16.53
N SER A 2 40.59 10.09 -17.09
CA SER A 2 39.49 10.95 -16.61
C SER A 2 38.10 10.43 -16.97
N PRO A 3 37.07 10.53 -16.09
CA PRO A 3 35.69 10.28 -16.44
C PRO A 3 35.02 11.61 -16.83
N ALA A 4 35.02 11.96 -18.10
CA ALA A 4 34.40 13.20 -18.56
C ALA A 4 33.67 13.14 -19.90
N PRO A 5 32.68 12.24 -20.12
CA PRO A 5 31.65 12.56 -21.11
C PRO A 5 30.22 12.67 -20.55
N VAL A 6 29.91 12.12 -19.36
CA VAL A 6 28.52 12.03 -18.88
C VAL A 6 27.93 13.39 -18.47
N ARG A 7 28.72 14.29 -17.91
CA ARG A 7 28.24 15.63 -17.50
C ARG A 7 27.87 16.56 -18.67
N ARG A 8 28.45 16.38 -19.86
CA ARG A 8 28.14 17.22 -21.03
C ARG A 8 26.82 16.86 -21.70
N THR A 9 26.39 15.60 -21.65
CA THR A 9 25.14 15.12 -22.29
C THR A 9 23.90 15.57 -21.52
N VAL A 10 23.93 15.52 -20.18
CA VAL A 10 22.84 16.00 -19.32
C VAL A 10 22.65 17.51 -19.43
N SER A 11 23.73 18.28 -19.56
CA SER A 11 23.68 19.73 -19.79
C SER A 11 23.10 20.10 -21.16
N ALA A 12 23.26 19.26 -22.20
CA ALA A 12 22.72 19.50 -23.53
C ALA A 12 21.22 19.19 -23.63
N VAL A 13 20.73 18.18 -22.94
CA VAL A 13 19.30 17.85 -22.84
C VAL A 13 18.55 18.92 -22.03
N GLY A 14 19.11 19.41 -20.94
CA GLY A 14 18.54 20.49 -20.13
C GLY A 14 18.37 21.82 -20.89
N ARG A 15 19.15 22.06 -21.94
CA ARG A 15 19.03 23.27 -22.81
C ARG A 15 17.95 23.13 -23.88
N ARG A 16 17.41 21.92 -24.14
CA ARG A 16 16.35 21.67 -25.13
C ARG A 16 14.93 21.71 -24.56
N ILE A 17 14.78 21.87 -23.24
CA ILE A 17 13.47 22.12 -22.65
C ILE A 17 13.07 23.56 -23.06
N PRO A 18 11.98 23.77 -23.82
CA PRO A 18 11.54 25.10 -24.20
C PRO A 18 11.38 26.00 -22.98
N ARG A 19 11.75 27.30 -23.07
CA ARG A 19 11.70 28.31 -22.00
C ARG A 19 10.31 28.33 -21.30
N ARG A 20 9.24 28.14 -22.07
CA ARG A 20 7.84 28.04 -21.61
C ARG A 20 7.60 26.84 -20.66
N TRP A 21 8.27 25.70 -20.89
CA TRP A 21 8.18 24.52 -20.01
C TRP A 21 8.89 24.73 -18.67
N ARG A 22 10.02 25.42 -18.69
CA ARG A 22 10.72 25.81 -17.48
C ARG A 22 9.90 26.82 -16.65
N ILE A 23 9.13 27.67 -17.32
CA ILE A 23 8.21 28.63 -16.65
C ILE A 23 6.98 27.92 -16.11
N ALA A 24 6.38 26.96 -16.86
CA ALA A 24 5.25 26.15 -16.39
C ALA A 24 5.64 25.26 -15.19
N LEU A 25 6.83 24.64 -15.24
CA LEU A 25 7.38 23.88 -14.13
C LEU A 25 7.69 24.76 -12.91
N ARG A 26 8.21 25.98 -13.10
CA ARG A 26 8.44 26.95 -12.03
C ARG A 26 7.14 27.53 -11.47
N ARG A 27 6.11 27.75 -12.31
CA ARG A 27 4.77 28.17 -11.85
C ARG A 27 4.04 27.05 -11.12
N ALA A 28 4.15 25.81 -11.60
CA ALA A 28 3.65 24.63 -10.87
C ALA A 28 4.39 24.40 -9.56
N ALA A 29 5.67 24.79 -9.48
CA ALA A 29 6.48 24.73 -8.26
C ALA A 29 6.32 25.96 -7.35
N ALA A 30 5.88 27.12 -7.89
CA ALA A 30 5.93 28.42 -7.20
C ALA A 30 4.56 29.02 -6.86
N GLY A 31 3.45 28.27 -6.96
CA GLY A 31 2.20 28.82 -6.43
C GLY A 31 0.99 28.85 -7.35
N ALA A 32 0.81 27.90 -8.24
CA ALA A 32 -0.56 27.57 -8.62
C ALA A 32 -1.33 27.18 -7.34
N PRO A 33 -2.59 27.60 -7.19
CA PRO A 33 -3.37 27.20 -6.03
C PRO A 33 -3.27 25.68 -5.88
N PRO A 34 -3.14 25.14 -4.67
CA PRO A 34 -2.80 23.74 -4.41
C PRO A 34 -3.75 22.70 -5.01
N PHE A 35 -4.74 23.13 -5.77
CA PHE A 35 -5.88 22.37 -6.27
C PHE A 35 -5.91 22.14 -7.79
N GLN A 36 -5.00 22.70 -8.56
CA GLN A 36 -4.97 22.48 -10.00
C GLN A 36 -3.58 22.04 -10.46
N THR A 37 -3.31 20.75 -10.32
CA THR A 37 -2.27 20.13 -11.14
C THR A 37 -2.71 20.28 -12.59
N PRO A 38 -1.93 20.94 -13.47
CA PRO A 38 -2.32 21.08 -14.87
C PRO A 38 -2.53 19.69 -15.46
N SER A 39 -3.58 19.53 -16.25
CA SER A 39 -3.89 18.29 -16.95
C SER A 39 -2.79 17.95 -17.97
N VAL A 40 -2.74 16.69 -18.40
CA VAL A 40 -1.78 16.25 -19.41
C VAL A 40 -1.91 17.05 -20.71
N ARG A 41 -3.14 17.43 -21.10
CA ARG A 41 -3.41 18.24 -22.31
C ARG A 41 -2.88 19.67 -22.17
N GLU A 42 -3.08 20.30 -21.03
CA GLU A 42 -2.54 21.64 -20.76
C GLU A 42 -1.01 21.65 -20.77
N LEU A 43 -0.37 20.60 -20.25
CA LEU A 43 1.08 20.46 -20.31
C LEU A 43 1.60 20.23 -21.73
N CYS A 44 0.79 19.66 -22.63
CA CYS A 44 1.10 19.54 -24.05
C CYS A 44 0.77 20.82 -24.85
N GLU A 45 0.12 21.81 -24.23
CA GLU A 45 -0.38 23.04 -24.88
C GLU A 45 -1.27 22.76 -26.11
N LEU A 46 -2.11 21.73 -26.02
CA LEU A 46 -2.97 21.31 -27.11
C LEU A 46 -4.39 21.85 -26.95
N PRO A 47 -5.00 22.38 -28.06
CA PRO A 47 -6.39 22.79 -28.05
C PRO A 47 -7.33 21.62 -27.69
N THR A 48 -8.49 21.97 -27.14
CA THR A 48 -9.59 21.02 -26.97
C THR A 48 -9.99 20.44 -28.33
N GLY A 49 -10.19 19.12 -28.40
CA GLY A 49 -10.53 18.43 -29.65
C GLY A 49 -9.35 17.92 -30.45
N THR A 50 -8.10 18.31 -30.13
CA THR A 50 -6.91 17.70 -30.75
C THR A 50 -6.75 16.27 -30.18
N PRO A 51 -6.74 15.20 -31.01
CA PRO A 51 -6.60 13.84 -30.56
C PRO A 51 -5.30 13.60 -29.78
N LEU A 52 -5.40 13.20 -28.53
CA LEU A 52 -4.27 13.02 -27.63
C LEU A 52 -4.23 11.61 -27.03
N LEU A 53 -3.23 10.85 -27.43
CA LEU A 53 -2.87 9.61 -26.74
C LEU A 53 -2.00 9.95 -25.53
N VAL A 54 -2.09 9.16 -24.46
CA VAL A 54 -1.21 9.27 -23.29
C VAL A 54 -0.59 7.93 -22.93
N HIS A 55 0.71 7.93 -22.65
CA HIS A 55 1.42 6.84 -22.00
C HIS A 55 2.12 7.37 -20.77
N ALA A 56 1.84 6.77 -19.60
CA ALA A 56 2.40 7.19 -18.31
C ALA A 56 3.15 6.06 -17.57
N GLY A 57 3.51 5.01 -18.30
CA GLY A 57 4.34 3.89 -17.83
C GLY A 57 5.84 4.14 -17.92
N GLY A 58 6.64 3.15 -17.53
CA GLY A 58 8.09 3.20 -17.67
C GLY A 58 8.53 3.18 -19.14
N ILE A 59 9.31 4.15 -19.55
CA ILE A 59 9.77 4.30 -20.95
C ILE A 59 10.77 3.19 -21.33
N VAL A 60 11.66 2.84 -20.41
CA VAL A 60 12.72 1.85 -20.66
C VAL A 60 12.20 0.42 -20.61
N ALA A 61 11.22 0.17 -19.75
CA ALA A 61 10.65 -1.15 -19.57
C ALA A 61 9.65 -1.54 -20.67
N ASP A 62 9.08 -0.56 -21.39
CA ASP A 62 8.05 -0.81 -22.39
C ASP A 62 8.65 -1.02 -23.79
N ARG A 63 8.83 -2.29 -24.15
CA ARG A 63 9.34 -2.68 -25.48
C ARG A 63 8.39 -2.37 -26.63
N ALA A 64 7.10 -2.13 -26.37
CA ALA A 64 6.11 -1.83 -27.41
C ALA A 64 6.12 -0.34 -27.81
N LEU A 65 6.66 0.56 -26.97
CA LEU A 65 6.67 2.00 -27.23
C LEU A 65 7.41 2.40 -28.51
N ASP A 66 8.47 1.72 -28.88
CA ASP A 66 9.16 2.01 -30.16
C ASP A 66 8.21 1.77 -31.36
N GLY A 67 7.41 0.72 -31.33
CA GLY A 67 6.35 0.45 -32.31
C GLY A 67 5.26 1.53 -32.30
N VAL A 68 4.80 1.92 -31.12
CA VAL A 68 3.80 2.99 -30.92
C VAL A 68 4.27 4.30 -31.55
N VAL A 69 5.49 4.71 -31.24
CA VAL A 69 6.09 5.96 -31.75
C VAL A 69 6.26 5.95 -33.27
N ARG A 70 6.68 4.83 -33.86
CA ARG A 70 6.78 4.66 -35.31
C ARG A 70 5.41 4.70 -35.99
N THR A 71 4.37 4.17 -35.37
CA THR A 71 3.01 4.17 -35.93
C THR A 71 2.41 5.56 -35.99
N LEU A 72 2.79 6.48 -35.09
CA LEU A 72 2.36 7.87 -35.14
C LEU A 72 2.68 8.58 -36.46
N ALA A 73 3.66 8.12 -37.24
CA ALA A 73 3.93 8.63 -38.58
C ALA A 73 2.75 8.37 -39.54
N ARG A 74 1.92 7.38 -39.29
CA ARG A 74 0.75 7.00 -40.10
C ARG A 74 -0.57 7.61 -39.57
N LEU A 75 -0.59 8.05 -38.34
CA LEU A 75 -1.73 8.71 -37.68
C LEU A 75 -1.49 10.23 -37.76
N HIS A 76 -1.93 10.89 -38.84
CA HIS A 76 -1.50 12.25 -39.19
C HIS A 76 -1.96 13.34 -38.22
N ASP A 77 -3.07 13.17 -37.56
CA ASP A 77 -3.74 14.13 -36.64
C ASP A 77 -3.57 13.82 -35.14
N VAL A 78 -2.91 12.71 -34.81
CA VAL A 78 -2.83 12.21 -33.43
C VAL A 78 -1.54 12.68 -32.77
N HIS A 79 -1.65 13.20 -31.57
CA HIS A 79 -0.56 13.55 -30.67
C HIS A 79 -0.36 12.47 -29.59
N LEU A 80 0.86 12.33 -29.08
CA LEU A 80 1.22 11.42 -28.00
C LEU A 80 1.91 12.17 -26.86
N ALA A 81 1.39 12.06 -25.65
CA ALA A 81 2.07 12.48 -24.44
C ALA A 81 2.79 11.29 -23.81
N LEU A 82 4.10 11.38 -23.67
CA LEU A 82 4.93 10.46 -22.91
C LEU A 82 5.19 11.08 -21.53
N VAL A 83 4.53 10.56 -20.52
CA VAL A 83 4.66 11.03 -19.14
C VAL A 83 5.79 10.24 -18.48
N CYS A 84 6.96 10.85 -18.35
CA CYS A 84 8.18 10.18 -17.92
C CYS A 84 8.84 10.84 -16.71
N ALA A 85 9.48 10.00 -15.86
CA ALA A 85 10.30 10.46 -14.77
C ALA A 85 11.58 11.13 -15.27
N GLU A 86 12.20 11.98 -14.45
CA GLU A 86 13.43 12.68 -14.83
C GLU A 86 14.57 11.70 -15.21
N ALA A 87 14.67 10.59 -14.52
CA ALA A 87 15.65 9.54 -14.81
C ALA A 87 15.45 8.88 -16.19
N GLU A 88 14.24 8.92 -16.76
CA GLU A 88 13.90 8.32 -18.04
C GLU A 88 13.98 9.32 -19.20
N TRP A 89 14.28 10.58 -18.92
CA TRP A 89 14.20 11.68 -19.91
C TRP A 89 15.10 11.47 -21.12
N THR A 90 16.32 10.95 -20.90
CA THR A 90 17.25 10.67 -22.00
C THR A 90 16.71 9.58 -22.92
N ALA A 91 16.22 8.47 -22.34
CA ALA A 91 15.63 7.38 -23.12
C ALA A 91 14.38 7.82 -23.88
N ALA A 92 13.54 8.64 -23.26
CA ALA A 92 12.36 9.22 -23.89
C ALA A 92 12.73 10.15 -25.06
N ALA A 93 13.76 10.97 -24.90
CA ALA A 93 14.26 11.87 -25.96
C ALA A 93 14.83 11.07 -27.15
N ASP A 94 15.55 9.98 -26.88
CA ASP A 94 16.07 9.08 -27.92
C ASP A 94 14.94 8.38 -28.66
N LEU A 95 13.91 7.93 -27.94
CA LEU A 95 12.70 7.36 -28.53
C LEU A 95 11.99 8.35 -29.47
N VAL A 96 11.81 9.60 -29.02
CA VAL A 96 11.24 10.69 -29.85
C VAL A 96 12.13 10.98 -31.05
N GLY A 97 13.46 10.90 -30.90
CA GLY A 97 14.41 11.07 -32.02
C GLY A 97 14.19 10.07 -33.16
N ARG A 98 13.77 8.85 -32.84
CA ARG A 98 13.46 7.79 -33.82
C ARG A 98 12.11 7.94 -34.52
N ALA A 99 11.26 8.83 -34.05
CA ALA A 99 9.91 9.05 -34.60
C ALA A 99 9.87 9.76 -35.98
N GLY A 100 10.99 10.20 -36.49
CA GLY A 100 11.07 10.89 -37.79
C GLY A 100 10.17 12.14 -37.86
N LYS A 101 9.30 12.23 -38.85
CA LYS A 101 8.36 13.38 -39.02
C LYS A 101 7.34 13.49 -37.87
N ALA A 102 7.00 12.39 -37.21
CA ALA A 102 6.03 12.37 -36.09
C ALA A 102 6.56 13.03 -34.81
N ARG A 103 7.88 13.29 -34.69
CA ARG A 103 8.51 13.88 -33.50
C ARG A 103 7.86 15.18 -33.00
N ARG A 104 7.27 15.96 -33.91
CA ARG A 104 6.59 17.23 -33.55
C ARG A 104 5.26 17.03 -32.84
N ARG A 105 4.70 15.82 -32.90
CA ARG A 105 3.44 15.44 -32.29
C ARG A 105 3.62 14.56 -31.03
N ILE A 106 4.89 14.35 -30.63
CA ILE A 106 5.22 13.64 -29.41
C ILE A 106 5.67 14.65 -28.37
N HIS A 107 4.97 14.66 -27.23
CA HIS A 107 5.20 15.57 -26.13
C HIS A 107 5.82 14.82 -24.97
N LEU A 108 7.02 15.23 -24.54
CA LEU A 108 7.59 14.74 -23.29
C LEU A 108 6.99 15.54 -22.15
N VAL A 109 6.26 14.86 -21.29
CA VAL A 109 5.56 15.45 -20.16
C VAL A 109 6.26 14.98 -18.87
N PRO A 110 6.73 15.91 -18.03
CA PRO A 110 7.26 15.52 -16.74
C PRO A 110 6.21 14.77 -15.94
N ARG A 111 6.60 13.61 -15.39
CA ARG A 111 5.70 12.82 -14.56
C ARG A 111 5.34 13.62 -13.30
N PRO A 112 4.06 13.92 -13.07
CA PRO A 112 3.65 14.47 -11.77
C PRO A 112 3.96 13.45 -10.66
N ARG A 113 4.04 13.92 -9.42
CA ARG A 113 4.33 13.05 -8.26
C ARG A 113 3.38 11.86 -8.15
N ALA A 114 2.12 12.06 -8.51
CA ALA A 114 1.14 11.01 -8.72
C ALA A 114 0.51 11.18 -10.09
N VAL A 115 0.52 10.12 -10.91
CA VAL A 115 -0.29 10.05 -12.11
C VAL A 115 -1.69 9.70 -11.66
N THR A 116 -2.55 10.71 -11.53
CA THR A 116 -3.93 10.54 -11.07
C THR A 116 -4.90 10.47 -12.25
N ALA A 117 -6.06 9.90 -12.03
CA ALA A 117 -7.16 9.92 -13.00
C ALA A 117 -7.49 11.37 -13.45
N ALA A 118 -7.52 12.33 -12.52
CA ALA A 118 -7.77 13.74 -12.83
C ALA A 118 -6.72 14.34 -13.80
N PHE A 119 -5.43 13.99 -13.61
CA PHE A 119 -4.34 14.42 -14.48
C PHE A 119 -4.50 13.87 -15.90
N LEU A 120 -4.91 12.61 -16.04
CA LEU A 120 -5.02 11.90 -17.32
C LEU A 120 -6.32 12.18 -18.07
N ARG A 121 -7.40 12.53 -17.39
CA ARG A 121 -8.77 12.65 -17.94
C ARG A 121 -8.88 13.56 -19.15
N SER A 122 -7.95 14.46 -19.36
CA SER A 122 -7.93 15.36 -20.53
C SER A 122 -7.33 14.74 -21.78
N ALA A 123 -6.78 13.54 -21.73
CA ALA A 123 -6.42 12.74 -22.90
C ALA A 123 -7.65 11.99 -23.45
N ASP A 124 -7.56 11.50 -24.67
CA ASP A 124 -8.67 10.80 -25.34
C ASP A 124 -8.49 9.28 -25.25
N VAL A 125 -7.26 8.80 -25.36
CA VAL A 125 -6.94 7.37 -25.35
C VAL A 125 -5.67 7.14 -24.53
N ALA A 126 -5.68 6.13 -23.67
CA ALA A 126 -4.50 5.66 -22.97
C ALA A 126 -3.83 4.53 -23.76
N VAL A 127 -2.52 4.60 -23.88
CA VAL A 127 -1.71 3.54 -24.49
C VAL A 127 -1.01 2.75 -23.40
N PHE A 128 -1.28 1.46 -23.36
CA PHE A 128 -0.65 0.53 -22.44
C PHE A 128 0.19 -0.45 -23.25
N GLY A 129 1.50 -0.25 -23.22
CA GLY A 129 2.46 -1.16 -23.83
C GLY A 129 2.69 -2.40 -22.99
N PHE A 130 3.70 -3.18 -23.35
CA PHE A 130 4.08 -4.35 -22.58
C PHE A 130 4.90 -3.93 -21.36
N ALA A 131 4.31 -4.06 -20.16
CA ALA A 131 5.04 -4.00 -18.90
C ALA A 131 4.89 -5.33 -18.16
N PRO A 132 5.94 -5.86 -17.53
CA PRO A 132 5.79 -6.97 -16.60
C PRO A 132 4.91 -6.53 -15.41
N ASP A 133 4.43 -7.46 -14.65
CA ASP A 133 3.41 -7.49 -13.58
C ASP A 133 3.09 -6.19 -12.77
N ALA A 134 3.98 -5.21 -12.75
CA ALA A 134 3.75 -3.89 -12.12
C ALA A 134 2.81 -2.97 -12.93
N GLY A 135 2.40 -3.35 -14.13
CA GLY A 135 1.66 -2.50 -15.06
C GLY A 135 0.16 -2.39 -14.80
N LEU A 136 -0.48 -3.35 -14.14
CA LEU A 136 -1.95 -3.38 -13.98
C LEU A 136 -2.48 -2.19 -13.18
N ALA A 137 -1.76 -1.72 -12.17
CA ALA A 137 -2.14 -0.52 -11.41
C ALA A 137 -2.19 0.76 -12.27
N LEU A 138 -1.35 0.86 -13.30
CA LEU A 138 -1.43 1.94 -14.28
C LEU A 138 -2.64 1.78 -15.19
N LEU A 139 -2.96 0.56 -15.59
CA LEU A 139 -4.14 0.23 -16.37
C LEU A 139 -5.42 0.61 -15.61
N ASP A 140 -5.49 0.28 -14.30
CA ASP A 140 -6.58 0.70 -13.42
C ASP A 140 -6.69 2.23 -13.33
N THR A 141 -5.54 2.94 -13.30
CA THR A 141 -5.53 4.41 -13.29
C THR A 141 -6.09 4.99 -14.60
N TYR A 142 -5.81 4.37 -15.75
CA TYR A 142 -6.39 4.76 -17.04
C TYR A 142 -7.90 4.55 -17.07
N LEU A 143 -8.36 3.39 -16.59
CA LEU A 143 -9.78 3.05 -16.51
C LEU A 143 -10.52 4.00 -15.55
N ALA A 144 -9.94 4.28 -14.38
CA ALA A 144 -10.48 5.24 -13.42
C ALA A 144 -10.52 6.69 -13.95
N ALA A 145 -9.66 7.02 -14.91
CA ALA A 145 -9.70 8.30 -15.62
C ALA A 145 -10.83 8.38 -16.65
N GLY A 146 -11.53 7.30 -16.92
CA GLY A 146 -12.55 7.20 -17.98
C GLY A 146 -11.94 7.17 -19.39
N LEU A 147 -10.65 6.82 -19.51
CA LEU A 147 -9.98 6.77 -20.80
C LEU A 147 -10.29 5.46 -21.52
N ARG A 148 -10.44 5.54 -22.83
CA ARG A 148 -10.36 4.38 -23.70
C ARG A 148 -8.93 3.86 -23.72
N VAL A 149 -8.77 2.54 -23.54
CA VAL A 149 -7.46 1.93 -23.41
C VAL A 149 -7.13 1.14 -24.67
N VAL A 150 -5.97 1.41 -25.25
CA VAL A 150 -5.34 0.60 -26.30
C VAL A 150 -4.14 -0.11 -25.69
N ALA A 151 -4.22 -1.42 -25.55
CA ALA A 151 -3.22 -2.20 -24.82
C ALA A 151 -2.57 -3.29 -25.68
N ALA A 152 -1.29 -3.56 -25.42
CA ALA A 152 -0.60 -4.70 -26.01
C ALA A 152 -1.26 -6.00 -25.56
N ASP A 153 -1.57 -6.89 -26.50
CA ASP A 153 -2.24 -8.13 -26.25
C ASP A 153 -1.35 -9.10 -25.45
N SER A 154 -1.76 -9.37 -24.23
CA SER A 154 -1.21 -10.41 -23.38
C SER A 154 -2.36 -11.07 -22.61
N ARG A 155 -2.15 -12.31 -22.13
CA ARG A 155 -3.19 -13.03 -21.38
C ARG A 155 -3.66 -12.22 -20.17
N VAL A 156 -2.74 -11.68 -19.38
CA VAL A 156 -3.04 -10.93 -18.15
C VAL A 156 -3.81 -9.64 -18.45
N VAL A 157 -3.38 -8.87 -19.45
CA VAL A 157 -4.05 -7.63 -19.88
C VAL A 157 -5.45 -7.94 -20.44
N ARG A 158 -5.59 -8.99 -21.25
CA ARG A 158 -6.87 -9.41 -21.81
C ARG A 158 -7.87 -9.79 -20.72
N GLU A 159 -7.44 -10.63 -19.77
CA GLU A 159 -8.28 -11.04 -18.63
C GLU A 159 -8.65 -9.84 -17.74
N HIS A 160 -7.74 -8.88 -17.57
CA HIS A 160 -8.00 -7.67 -16.80
C HIS A 160 -9.02 -6.76 -17.50
N LEU A 161 -8.82 -6.42 -18.77
CA LEU A 161 -9.73 -5.58 -19.53
C LEU A 161 -11.11 -6.23 -19.71
N ALA A 162 -11.16 -7.57 -19.88
CA ALA A 162 -12.43 -8.30 -19.97
C ALA A 162 -13.29 -8.17 -18.71
N ARG A 163 -12.69 -8.10 -17.53
CA ARG A 163 -13.41 -7.85 -16.26
C ARG A 163 -14.03 -6.46 -16.18
N HIS A 164 -13.44 -5.50 -16.87
CA HIS A 164 -13.93 -4.11 -16.93
C HIS A 164 -14.82 -3.84 -18.15
N GLY A 165 -15.02 -4.83 -19.02
CA GLY A 165 -15.87 -4.72 -20.21
C GLY A 165 -15.40 -3.68 -21.23
N THR A 166 -14.11 -3.33 -21.26
CA THR A 166 -13.57 -2.23 -22.08
C THR A 166 -12.12 -2.47 -22.50
N GLY A 167 -11.70 -1.79 -23.58
CA GLY A 167 -10.33 -1.75 -24.07
C GLY A 167 -10.13 -2.45 -25.41
N ASP A 168 -9.25 -1.88 -26.23
CA ASP A 168 -8.84 -2.40 -27.54
C ASP A 168 -7.46 -3.04 -27.45
N LEU A 169 -7.32 -4.26 -27.93
CA LEU A 169 -6.05 -4.98 -27.92
C LEU A 169 -5.34 -4.85 -29.28
N PHE A 170 -4.02 -4.74 -29.23
CA PHE A 170 -3.17 -4.80 -30.41
C PHE A 170 -2.07 -5.86 -30.27
N ALA A 171 -1.72 -6.51 -31.38
CA ALA A 171 -0.64 -7.49 -31.40
C ALA A 171 0.71 -6.79 -31.19
N PRO A 172 1.51 -7.18 -30.17
CA PRO A 172 2.83 -6.61 -29.93
C PRO A 172 3.71 -6.66 -31.20
N GLY A 173 4.38 -5.53 -31.52
CA GLY A 173 5.21 -5.42 -32.71
C GLY A 173 4.47 -5.19 -34.03
N SER A 174 3.14 -5.27 -34.07
CA SER A 174 2.35 -5.04 -35.27
C SER A 174 1.86 -3.58 -35.36
N LEU A 175 2.52 -2.79 -36.19
CA LEU A 175 2.12 -1.38 -36.45
C LEU A 175 0.70 -1.25 -37.03
N PRO A 176 0.24 -2.12 -37.99
CA PRO A 176 -1.14 -2.07 -38.45
C PRO A 176 -2.17 -2.42 -37.38
N SER A 177 -1.85 -3.37 -36.51
CA SER A 177 -2.74 -3.76 -35.40
C SER A 177 -2.93 -2.63 -34.41
N PHE A 178 -1.84 -1.93 -34.04
CA PHE A 178 -1.89 -0.78 -33.16
C PHE A 178 -2.72 0.37 -33.78
N ALA A 179 -2.46 0.73 -35.06
CA ALA A 179 -3.20 1.77 -35.75
C ALA A 179 -4.72 1.49 -35.74
N LYS A 180 -5.13 0.26 -36.09
CA LYS A 180 -6.54 -0.16 -36.07
C LYS A 180 -7.14 -0.07 -34.66
N ALA A 181 -6.41 -0.47 -33.61
CA ALA A 181 -6.88 -0.37 -32.24
C ALA A 181 -7.08 1.10 -31.80
N VAL A 182 -6.17 2.01 -32.18
CA VAL A 182 -6.32 3.45 -31.93
C VAL A 182 -7.54 4.01 -32.68
N ASP A 183 -7.74 3.63 -33.94
CA ASP A 183 -8.89 4.10 -34.73
C ASP A 183 -10.22 3.64 -34.13
N ARG A 184 -10.33 2.37 -33.71
CA ARG A 184 -11.51 1.87 -32.99
C ARG A 184 -11.74 2.61 -31.67
N ALA A 185 -10.70 2.80 -30.89
CA ALA A 185 -10.80 3.52 -29.62
C ALA A 185 -11.25 4.98 -29.83
N ARG A 186 -10.92 5.60 -30.95
CA ARG A 186 -11.31 6.99 -31.28
C ARG A 186 -12.71 7.10 -31.88
N SER A 187 -13.09 6.19 -32.80
CA SER A 187 -14.39 6.24 -33.49
C SER A 187 -15.58 5.89 -32.59
N GLY A 188 -15.33 5.25 -31.45
CA GLY A 188 -16.40 4.77 -30.60
C GLY A 188 -16.97 3.41 -31.00
N ASP A 189 -16.47 2.80 -32.07
CA ASP A 189 -16.89 1.47 -32.55
C ASP A 189 -16.26 0.33 -31.74
N GLY A 190 -15.37 0.66 -30.80
CA GLY A 190 -14.80 -0.27 -29.84
C GLY A 190 -15.71 -0.50 -28.62
N THR A 191 -15.26 -1.34 -27.69
CA THR A 191 -15.91 -1.53 -26.38
C THR A 191 -16.14 -0.17 -25.72
N PRO A 192 -17.33 0.14 -25.18
CA PRO A 192 -17.63 1.46 -24.64
C PRO A 192 -16.57 1.88 -23.60
N ALA A 193 -16.28 3.18 -23.55
CA ALA A 193 -15.54 3.73 -22.43
C ALA A 193 -16.25 3.32 -21.15
N PRO A 194 -15.53 2.96 -20.06
CA PRO A 194 -16.19 2.63 -18.81
C PRO A 194 -17.11 3.80 -18.46
N GLY A 195 -18.41 3.52 -18.36
CA GLY A 195 -19.36 4.44 -17.72
C GLY A 195 -18.86 4.74 -16.32
N GLU A 196 -19.40 5.78 -15.66
CA GLU A 196 -19.11 5.98 -14.23
C GLU A 196 -19.16 4.60 -13.56
N PRO A 197 -18.11 4.16 -12.89
CA PRO A 197 -18.03 2.81 -12.38
C PRO A 197 -19.28 2.59 -11.52
N ALA A 198 -20.10 1.62 -11.91
CA ALA A 198 -21.03 1.04 -10.97
C ALA A 198 -20.16 0.70 -9.76
N VAL A 199 -20.47 1.29 -8.60
CA VAL A 199 -19.69 1.13 -7.39
C VAL A 199 -19.59 -0.36 -7.13
N ALA A 200 -18.50 -0.97 -7.63
CA ALA A 200 -18.14 -2.32 -7.25
C ALA A 200 -18.02 -2.33 -5.72
N PRO A 201 -18.42 -3.39 -5.02
CA PRO A 201 -18.21 -3.46 -3.59
C PRO A 201 -16.73 -3.17 -3.34
N VAL A 202 -16.48 -2.03 -2.70
CA VAL A 202 -15.13 -1.50 -2.49
C VAL A 202 -14.44 -2.47 -1.55
N GLU A 203 -13.40 -3.15 -2.02
CA GLU A 203 -12.55 -3.92 -1.11
C GLU A 203 -12.06 -2.99 0.00
N ALA A 204 -12.25 -3.39 1.24
CA ALA A 204 -11.80 -2.62 2.40
C ALA A 204 -10.33 -2.26 2.20
N GLY A 205 -10.02 -0.96 2.16
CA GLY A 205 -8.68 -0.46 1.91
C GLY A 205 -8.39 0.06 0.49
N THR A 206 -9.36 0.15 -0.42
CA THR A 206 -9.18 0.84 -1.71
C THR A 206 -9.16 2.37 -1.51
N PRO A 207 -8.29 3.16 -2.21
CA PRO A 207 -8.38 4.61 -2.20
C PRO A 207 -9.79 5.08 -2.58
N GLY A 208 -10.41 5.91 -1.71
CA GLY A 208 -11.81 6.30 -1.86
C GLY A 208 -12.83 5.41 -1.15
N ALA A 209 -12.40 4.32 -0.48
CA ALA A 209 -13.26 3.50 0.37
C ALA A 209 -13.73 4.24 1.63
N TRP A 210 -13.02 5.27 2.03
CA TRP A 210 -13.38 6.14 3.15
C TRP A 210 -13.87 7.50 2.67
N ARG A 211 -14.61 8.20 3.53
CA ARG A 211 -15.10 9.56 3.23
C ARG A 211 -13.93 10.53 3.17
N ALA A 212 -13.80 11.22 2.03
CA ALA A 212 -12.73 12.17 1.78
C ALA A 212 -12.78 13.39 2.72
N LEU A 213 -11.60 13.99 2.93
CA LEU A 213 -11.43 15.22 3.68
C LEU A 213 -12.34 16.35 3.13
N GLY A 214 -12.92 17.15 4.02
CA GLY A 214 -13.77 18.29 3.66
C GLY A 214 -15.27 18.01 3.66
N VAL A 215 -15.70 16.79 3.88
CA VAL A 215 -17.12 16.40 3.91
C VAL A 215 -17.76 16.65 5.28
N GLY A 216 -16.99 16.73 6.36
CA GLY A 216 -17.48 16.91 7.73
C GLY A 216 -16.73 17.99 8.51
N PRO A 217 -17.23 18.34 9.73
CA PRO A 217 -16.57 19.29 10.63
C PRO A 217 -15.24 18.74 11.17
N VAL A 218 -15.09 17.41 11.25
CA VAL A 218 -13.85 16.75 11.64
C VAL A 218 -13.06 16.39 10.38
N ARG A 219 -11.93 17.05 10.21
CA ARG A 219 -10.98 16.78 9.13
C ARG A 219 -9.78 16.06 9.70
N LEU A 220 -9.77 14.73 9.55
CA LEU A 220 -8.79 13.83 10.13
C LEU A 220 -7.66 13.54 9.14
N GLY A 221 -6.45 13.99 9.47
CA GLY A 221 -5.23 13.50 8.83
C GLY A 221 -4.74 12.22 9.48
N MET A 222 -4.22 11.28 8.71
CA MET A 222 -3.62 10.03 9.20
C MET A 222 -2.32 9.74 8.47
N GLY A 223 -1.32 9.30 9.18
CA GLY A 223 -0.05 8.90 8.51
C GLY A 223 1.16 8.92 9.45
N THR A 224 2.32 8.51 8.97
CA THR A 224 2.72 8.34 7.55
C THR A 224 3.22 6.93 7.23
N ALA A 225 3.02 5.93 8.10
CA ALA A 225 3.56 4.56 7.91
C ALA A 225 2.57 3.58 7.27
N ASN A 226 1.33 3.49 7.78
CA ASN A 226 0.28 2.57 7.33
C ASN A 226 0.73 1.09 7.29
N PHE A 227 1.32 0.60 8.37
CA PHE A 227 1.77 -0.79 8.47
C PHE A 227 0.60 -1.78 8.31
N ALA A 228 0.82 -2.78 7.47
CA ALA A 228 -0.17 -3.81 7.13
C ALA A 228 -1.54 -3.24 6.72
N GLY A 229 -1.59 -2.00 6.18
CA GLY A 229 -2.83 -1.35 5.76
C GLY A 229 -3.74 -0.91 6.92
N GLN A 230 -3.24 -0.90 8.15
CA GLN A 230 -4.08 -0.66 9.33
C GLN A 230 -4.69 0.74 9.36
N LEU A 231 -3.97 1.77 8.88
CA LEU A 231 -4.57 3.10 8.77
C LEU A 231 -5.66 3.17 7.68
N SER A 232 -5.47 2.45 6.55
CA SER A 232 -6.50 2.38 5.51
C SER A 232 -7.78 1.74 6.05
N ALA A 233 -7.64 0.63 6.77
CA ALA A 233 -8.76 -0.06 7.40
C ALA A 233 -9.42 0.81 8.49
N LEU A 234 -8.63 1.53 9.30
CA LEU A 234 -9.12 2.47 10.31
C LEU A 234 -9.88 3.65 9.68
N ALA A 235 -9.40 4.20 8.56
CA ALA A 235 -10.09 5.26 7.83
C ALA A 235 -11.48 4.81 7.37
N VAL A 236 -11.60 3.59 6.84
CA VAL A 236 -12.89 2.98 6.47
C VAL A 236 -13.79 2.83 7.70
N ALA A 237 -13.26 2.24 8.77
CA ALA A 237 -14.04 1.97 9.99
C ALA A 237 -14.55 3.27 10.65
N ILE A 238 -13.70 4.30 10.77
CA ILE A 238 -14.09 5.60 11.34
C ILE A 238 -15.16 6.27 10.48
N THR A 239 -14.97 6.32 9.15
CA THR A 239 -15.93 7.01 8.28
C THR A 239 -17.23 6.25 8.10
N ALA A 240 -17.25 4.94 8.31
CA ALA A 240 -18.47 4.15 8.39
C ALA A 240 -19.25 4.41 9.70
N ALA A 241 -18.52 4.56 10.82
CA ALA A 241 -19.13 4.82 12.14
C ALA A 241 -19.55 6.30 12.33
N ARG A 242 -18.86 7.25 11.68
CA ARG A 242 -18.96 8.70 11.92
C ARG A 242 -19.22 9.45 10.61
N SER A 243 -20.45 9.92 10.40
CA SER A 243 -20.81 10.72 9.21
C SER A 243 -20.23 12.15 9.19
N ASP A 244 -19.78 12.63 10.32
CA ASP A 244 -19.19 13.96 10.53
C ASP A 244 -17.66 14.00 10.32
N VAL A 245 -17.01 12.86 10.06
CA VAL A 245 -15.56 12.74 9.88
C VAL A 245 -15.21 12.53 8.40
N GLY A 246 -14.31 13.36 7.87
CA GLY A 246 -13.62 13.12 6.61
C GLY A 246 -12.13 12.83 6.87
N VAL A 247 -11.55 11.92 6.09
CA VAL A 247 -10.18 11.42 6.28
C VAL A 247 -9.29 11.73 5.09
N GLU A 248 -8.03 12.07 5.35
CA GLU A 248 -6.95 12.01 4.39
C GLU A 248 -5.81 11.15 4.94
N LEU A 249 -5.49 10.10 4.22
CA LEU A 249 -4.40 9.20 4.56
C LEU A 249 -3.16 9.51 3.71
N VAL A 250 -2.03 9.75 4.38
CA VAL A 250 -0.74 10.04 3.74
C VAL A 250 0.25 8.94 4.08
N MET A 251 0.89 8.33 3.07
CA MET A 251 2.00 7.39 3.25
C MET A 251 3.32 7.99 2.79
N ALA A 252 4.34 7.90 3.63
CA ALA A 252 5.71 8.21 3.25
C ALA A 252 6.43 6.92 2.83
N LYS A 253 7.05 6.92 1.64
CA LYS A 253 7.86 5.81 1.11
C LYS A 253 7.13 4.45 1.18
N PRO A 254 6.07 4.24 0.39
CA PRO A 254 5.39 2.95 0.39
C PRO A 254 6.37 1.84 -0.03
N PRO A 255 6.40 0.70 0.66
CA PRO A 255 7.17 -0.45 0.24
C PRO A 255 6.73 -0.91 -1.15
N GLU A 256 7.66 -1.30 -2.02
CA GLU A 256 7.35 -1.80 -3.37
C GLU A 256 6.47 -3.05 -3.33
N THR A 257 6.72 -3.93 -2.36
CA THR A 257 6.03 -5.23 -2.21
C THR A 257 4.68 -5.13 -1.49
N TYR A 258 4.54 -4.18 -0.55
CA TYR A 258 3.33 -4.00 0.26
C TYR A 258 2.77 -2.61 0.05
N ARG A 259 1.95 -2.44 -1.00
CA ARG A 259 1.31 -1.18 -1.32
C ARG A 259 -0.12 -1.19 -0.78
N TYR A 260 -0.34 -0.43 0.29
CA TYR A 260 -1.67 -0.22 0.85
C TYR A 260 -2.26 1.09 0.34
N PRO A 261 -3.58 1.19 0.19
CA PRO A 261 -4.25 2.38 -0.28
C PRO A 261 -3.94 3.61 0.59
N ALA A 262 -3.74 4.75 -0.05
CA ALA A 262 -3.61 6.06 0.60
C ALA A 262 -4.03 7.15 -0.38
N ASP A 263 -4.53 8.28 0.16
CA ASP A 263 -4.90 9.44 -0.68
C ASP A 263 -3.66 10.10 -1.28
N ARG A 264 -2.55 10.10 -0.52
CA ARG A 264 -1.30 10.71 -0.95
C ARG A 264 -0.09 9.85 -0.60
N TYR A 265 0.89 9.82 -1.51
CA TYR A 265 2.16 9.16 -1.31
C TYR A 265 3.31 10.17 -1.36
N LEU A 266 4.09 10.24 -0.28
CA LEU A 266 5.34 11.01 -0.22
C LEU A 266 6.50 10.07 -0.55
N ASN A 267 6.85 9.97 -1.82
CA ASN A 267 7.84 8.98 -2.29
C ASN A 267 9.28 9.44 -2.03
N TYR A 268 10.11 8.52 -1.56
CA TYR A 268 11.56 8.72 -1.44
C TYR A 268 12.22 8.84 -2.84
N PRO A 269 13.18 9.74 -3.08
CA PRO A 269 13.72 10.74 -2.16
C PRO A 269 12.93 12.06 -2.12
N GLY A 270 11.83 12.17 -2.85
CA GLY A 270 11.02 13.38 -2.95
C GLY A 270 10.52 13.91 -1.60
N GLU A 271 10.29 13.01 -0.62
CA GLU A 271 9.90 13.39 0.75
C GLU A 271 10.94 14.26 1.48
N HIS A 272 12.22 14.25 1.03
CA HIS A 272 13.29 15.09 1.58
C HIS A 272 13.39 16.46 0.92
N ARG A 273 12.66 16.71 -0.14
CA ARG A 273 12.68 18.00 -0.83
C ARG A 273 11.94 19.05 0.00
N LEU A 274 12.53 20.22 0.14
CA LEU A 274 11.97 21.31 0.95
C LEU A 274 10.57 21.75 0.46
N ASP A 275 10.37 21.83 -0.85
CA ASP A 275 9.07 22.20 -1.43
C ASP A 275 7.95 21.19 -1.08
N VAL A 276 8.28 19.89 -1.06
CA VAL A 276 7.37 18.82 -0.62
C VAL A 276 7.03 18.94 0.85
N GLN A 277 8.04 19.21 1.67
CA GLN A 277 7.87 19.34 3.12
C GLN A 277 7.05 20.58 3.47
N VAL A 278 7.30 21.71 2.80
CA VAL A 278 6.51 22.94 2.98
C VAL A 278 5.06 22.73 2.55
N GLU A 279 4.81 22.06 1.41
CA GLU A 279 3.45 21.71 0.98
C GLU A 279 2.75 20.81 2.00
N GLN A 280 3.45 19.78 2.49
CA GLN A 280 2.93 18.85 3.50
C GLN A 280 2.61 19.57 4.82
N ALA A 281 3.53 20.40 5.30
CA ALA A 281 3.32 21.18 6.51
C ALA A 281 2.13 22.16 6.37
N GLY A 282 2.06 22.89 5.24
CA GLY A 282 0.93 23.79 4.96
C GLY A 282 -0.41 23.05 4.94
N ARG A 283 -0.44 21.81 4.41
CA ARG A 283 -1.63 20.99 4.39
C ARG A 283 -2.04 20.52 5.78
N VAL A 284 -1.10 19.96 6.54
CA VAL A 284 -1.38 19.49 7.91
C VAL A 284 -1.85 20.64 8.79
N LEU A 285 -1.11 21.75 8.82
CA LEU A 285 -1.38 22.87 9.72
C LEU A 285 -2.61 23.69 9.31
N GLY A 286 -2.95 23.73 8.02
CA GLY A 286 -4.04 24.57 7.49
C GLY A 286 -5.36 23.83 7.30
N TRP A 287 -5.34 22.49 7.15
CA TRP A 287 -6.54 21.77 6.74
C TRP A 287 -7.09 20.80 7.79
N TYR A 288 -6.21 20.13 8.56
CA TYR A 288 -6.67 19.16 9.54
C TYR A 288 -7.18 19.85 10.81
N THR A 289 -8.12 19.20 11.45
CA THR A 289 -8.58 19.51 12.82
C THR A 289 -8.04 18.46 13.79
N HIS A 290 -7.90 17.23 13.30
CA HIS A 290 -7.42 16.06 14.04
C HIS A 290 -6.32 15.36 13.26
N LEU A 291 -5.40 14.72 13.96
CA LEU A 291 -4.28 14.00 13.35
C LEU A 291 -3.98 12.72 14.15
N ILE A 292 -4.01 11.57 13.48
CA ILE A 292 -3.48 10.31 14.01
C ILE A 292 -2.06 10.13 13.45
N VAL A 293 -1.09 10.17 14.34
CA VAL A 293 0.33 9.97 14.02
C VAL A 293 0.69 8.51 14.17
N ASP A 294 1.10 7.91 13.07
CA ASP A 294 1.43 6.50 12.97
C ASP A 294 2.93 6.26 13.18
N ALA A 295 3.25 5.34 14.08
CA ALA A 295 4.61 4.88 14.35
C ALA A 295 5.61 6.00 14.72
N PHE A 296 5.13 7.05 15.39
CA PHE A 296 5.93 8.20 15.82
C PHE A 296 6.68 8.94 14.69
N ARG A 297 6.25 8.74 13.45
CA ARG A 297 6.90 9.38 12.30
C ARG A 297 6.55 10.86 12.19
N PRO A 298 7.48 11.69 11.64
CA PRO A 298 7.20 13.09 11.41
C PRO A 298 6.07 13.25 10.38
N VAL A 299 5.23 14.25 10.56
CA VAL A 299 4.05 14.53 9.72
C VAL A 299 4.16 15.85 8.95
N LEU A 300 5.02 16.76 9.40
CA LEU A 300 5.30 18.04 8.72
C LEU A 300 6.44 17.95 7.70
N GLY A 301 6.98 16.77 7.48
CA GLY A 301 8.21 16.52 6.76
C GLY A 301 9.39 16.38 7.74
N ARG A 302 10.61 16.25 7.21
CA ARG A 302 11.81 15.99 8.02
C ARG A 302 12.62 17.24 8.34
N ALA A 303 12.13 18.44 8.00
CA ALA A 303 12.81 19.69 8.27
C ALA A 303 12.97 19.98 9.78
N ASN A 304 12.03 19.48 10.60
CA ASN A 304 12.06 19.64 12.05
C ASN A 304 12.82 18.48 12.75
N GLY A 305 12.97 17.33 12.10
CA GLY A 305 13.57 16.12 12.66
C GLY A 305 12.98 14.85 12.09
N ASP A 306 13.42 13.70 12.61
CA ASP A 306 13.06 12.37 12.09
C ASP A 306 11.90 11.69 12.84
N ASP A 307 11.29 12.39 13.81
CA ASP A 307 10.17 11.89 14.60
C ASP A 307 9.15 12.99 14.93
N ILE A 308 8.01 12.57 15.45
CA ILE A 308 6.89 13.45 15.77
C ILE A 308 7.20 14.45 16.89
N ALA A 309 8.13 14.16 17.80
CA ALA A 309 8.44 15.06 18.93
C ALA A 309 8.84 16.45 18.44
N ALA A 310 9.59 16.52 17.34
CA ALA A 310 10.00 17.78 16.73
C ALA A 310 8.84 18.56 16.08
N ASP A 311 7.77 17.87 15.66
CA ASP A 311 6.60 18.50 15.05
C ASP A 311 5.57 18.99 16.09
N LEU A 312 5.51 18.37 17.28
CA LEU A 312 4.51 18.67 18.32
C LEU A 312 4.38 20.16 18.66
N PRO A 313 5.45 20.97 18.79
CA PRO A 313 5.31 22.39 19.05
C PRO A 313 4.52 23.15 17.99
N ALA A 314 4.71 22.81 16.70
CA ALA A 314 4.00 23.44 15.59
C ALA A 314 2.53 22.99 15.56
N LEU A 315 2.27 21.68 15.76
CA LEU A 315 0.91 21.11 15.81
C LEU A 315 0.09 21.72 16.96
N ARG A 316 0.69 21.91 18.15
CA ARG A 316 0.05 22.58 19.30
C ARG A 316 -0.29 24.03 18.99
N ARG A 317 0.62 24.81 18.37
CA ARG A 317 0.36 26.20 17.97
C ARG A 317 -0.78 26.29 16.96
N ALA A 318 -0.89 25.33 16.05
CA ALA A 318 -1.98 25.22 15.09
C ALA A 318 -3.28 24.69 15.72
N ARG A 319 -3.28 24.36 17.02
CA ARG A 319 -4.43 23.81 17.77
C ARG A 319 -5.01 22.52 17.19
N LEU A 320 -4.16 21.71 16.55
CA LEU A 320 -4.57 20.39 16.10
C LEU A 320 -4.73 19.47 17.31
N LYS A 321 -5.80 18.69 17.31
CA LYS A 321 -5.93 17.53 18.20
C LYS A 321 -5.11 16.40 17.62
N VAL A 322 -4.17 15.87 18.39
CA VAL A 322 -3.22 14.84 17.94
C VAL A 322 -3.38 13.60 18.79
N ALA A 323 -3.36 12.44 18.17
CA ALA A 323 -3.27 11.14 18.82
C ALA A 323 -2.09 10.36 18.24
N LEU A 324 -1.48 9.52 19.06
CA LEU A 324 -0.38 8.62 18.68
C LEU A 324 -0.92 7.20 18.49
N LEU A 325 -0.39 6.47 17.51
CA LEU A 325 -0.72 5.07 17.24
C LEU A 325 0.56 4.27 17.04
N ALA A 326 0.67 3.14 17.74
CA ALA A 326 1.81 2.22 17.61
C ALA A 326 1.36 0.79 17.28
N HIS A 327 2.21 0.07 16.55
CA HIS A 327 1.92 -1.24 16.00
C HIS A 327 2.86 -2.35 16.48
N GLY A 328 4.06 -2.00 16.97
CA GLY A 328 5.02 -3.05 17.34
C GLY A 328 6.40 -2.55 17.74
N SER A 329 7.40 -2.81 16.91
CA SER A 329 8.83 -2.60 17.24
C SER A 329 9.24 -1.15 17.50
N GLU A 330 8.40 -0.18 17.14
CA GLU A 330 8.61 1.24 17.45
C GLU A 330 8.36 1.58 18.92
N ILE A 331 7.69 0.68 19.67
CA ILE A 331 7.40 0.88 21.10
C ILE A 331 7.73 -0.35 21.96
N ARG A 332 7.78 -1.55 21.36
CA ARG A 332 8.13 -2.79 22.07
C ARG A 332 9.61 -2.77 22.45
N HIS A 333 9.90 -2.73 23.75
CA HIS A 333 11.26 -2.64 24.26
C HIS A 333 11.97 -4.00 24.23
N PRO A 334 13.07 -4.18 23.45
CA PRO A 334 13.74 -5.47 23.29
C PRO A 334 14.19 -6.12 24.59
N GLY A 335 14.81 -5.37 25.51
CA GLY A 335 15.26 -5.89 26.80
C GLY A 335 14.13 -6.40 27.67
N ALA A 336 13.07 -5.60 27.85
CA ALA A 336 11.90 -5.99 28.62
C ALA A 336 11.17 -7.19 28.00
N HIS A 337 11.13 -7.29 26.67
CA HIS A 337 10.56 -8.42 25.98
C HIS A 337 11.38 -9.72 26.19
N LEU A 338 12.72 -9.61 26.20
CA LEU A 338 13.61 -10.74 26.51
C LEU A 338 13.43 -11.24 27.94
N GLU A 339 13.17 -10.35 28.90
CA GLU A 339 12.91 -10.70 30.31
C GLU A 339 11.55 -11.40 30.48
N ARG A 340 10.52 -10.93 29.76
CA ARG A 340 9.15 -11.45 29.87
C ARG A 340 8.92 -12.76 29.11
N HIS A 341 9.65 -12.98 28.01
CA HIS A 341 9.40 -14.08 27.08
C HIS A 341 10.65 -14.94 26.88
N ALA A 342 10.59 -16.19 27.34
CA ALA A 342 11.66 -17.17 27.09
C ALA A 342 11.90 -17.35 25.56
N GLU A 343 10.83 -17.26 24.77
CA GLU A 343 10.84 -17.40 23.30
C GLU A 343 10.86 -16.06 22.56
N SER A 344 11.50 -15.05 23.13
CA SER A 344 11.54 -13.72 22.53
C SER A 344 12.18 -13.69 21.13
N ALA A 345 11.53 -13.03 20.16
CA ALA A 345 12.07 -12.77 18.84
C ALA A 345 13.41 -12.01 18.88
N PHE A 346 13.62 -11.19 19.91
CA PHE A 346 14.85 -10.41 20.06
C PHE A 346 16.05 -11.26 20.45
N ARG A 347 15.87 -12.53 20.81
CA ARG A 347 16.96 -13.47 21.07
C ARG A 347 17.78 -13.74 19.81
N ASP A 348 17.09 -13.87 18.67
CA ASP A 348 17.68 -14.18 17.37
C ASP A 348 17.98 -12.92 16.53
N ALA A 349 17.62 -11.74 17.05
CA ALA A 349 17.88 -10.46 16.36
C ALA A 349 19.35 -10.06 16.50
N PRO A 350 19.97 -9.49 15.42
CA PRO A 350 21.31 -8.91 15.50
C PRO A 350 21.42 -7.85 16.61
N GLU A 351 22.57 -7.77 17.26
CA GLU A 351 22.77 -6.86 18.39
C GLU A 351 22.54 -5.40 18.03
N GLU A 352 23.10 -4.95 16.91
CA GLU A 352 22.89 -3.59 16.39
C GLU A 352 21.40 -3.26 16.17
N LEU A 353 20.63 -4.25 15.74
CA LEU A 353 19.19 -4.10 15.57
C LEU A 353 18.49 -3.95 16.93
N ARG A 354 18.90 -4.75 17.94
CA ARG A 354 18.35 -4.67 19.30
C ARG A 354 18.62 -3.32 19.93
N GLU A 355 19.87 -2.84 19.88
CA GLU A 355 20.28 -1.54 20.41
C GLU A 355 19.50 -0.40 19.75
N ARG A 356 19.40 -0.42 18.42
CA ARG A 356 18.63 0.57 17.67
C ARG A 356 17.15 0.56 18.06
N LEU A 357 16.53 -0.62 18.18
CA LEU A 357 15.12 -0.72 18.56
C LEU A 357 14.90 -0.34 20.03
N THR A 358 15.86 -0.61 20.93
CA THR A 358 15.83 -0.15 22.30
C THR A 358 15.81 1.38 22.37
N THR A 359 16.76 2.04 21.69
CA THR A 359 16.82 3.50 21.62
C THR A 359 15.53 4.11 21.05
N VAL A 360 14.96 3.49 20.01
CA VAL A 360 13.70 3.94 19.39
C VAL A 360 12.53 3.77 20.36
N ALA A 361 12.41 2.61 21.01
CA ALA A 361 11.30 2.33 21.92
C ALA A 361 11.34 3.26 23.16
N GLU A 362 12.51 3.47 23.76
CA GLU A 362 12.70 4.40 24.88
C GLU A 362 12.35 5.85 24.51
N ARG A 363 12.85 6.32 23.38
CA ARG A 363 12.54 7.67 22.88
C ARG A 363 11.04 7.84 22.64
N ASN A 364 10.41 6.90 21.95
CA ASN A 364 9.00 6.98 21.59
C ASN A 364 8.10 6.85 22.82
N ARG A 365 8.46 5.99 23.78
CA ARG A 365 7.79 5.90 25.08
C ARG A 365 7.85 7.24 25.83
N ARG A 366 9.03 7.84 25.93
CA ARG A 366 9.20 9.17 26.55
C ARG A 366 8.35 10.22 25.84
N THR A 367 8.35 10.24 24.51
CA THR A 367 7.52 11.16 23.73
C THR A 367 6.02 10.98 24.04
N ALA A 368 5.55 9.73 24.15
CA ALA A 368 4.15 9.46 24.50
C ALA A 368 3.81 9.93 25.92
N GLU A 369 4.66 9.62 26.91
CA GLU A 369 4.49 10.02 28.31
C GLU A 369 4.51 11.55 28.48
N GLU A 370 5.54 12.23 27.96
CA GLU A 370 5.72 13.68 28.13
C GLU A 370 4.73 14.51 27.33
N SER A 371 4.24 13.99 26.21
CA SER A 371 3.27 14.72 25.38
C SER A 371 1.88 14.82 26.00
N GLY A 372 1.47 13.84 26.81
CA GLY A 372 0.14 13.70 27.37
C GLY A 372 -0.95 13.49 26.32
N LEU A 373 -0.58 13.10 25.08
CA LEU A 373 -1.51 12.87 23.99
C LEU A 373 -2.25 11.53 24.15
N PRO A 374 -3.48 11.41 23.64
CA PRO A 374 -4.13 10.11 23.49
C PRO A 374 -3.21 9.15 22.74
N PHE A 375 -2.96 7.98 23.32
CA PHE A 375 -2.06 7.00 22.76
C PHE A 375 -2.75 5.64 22.59
N PHE A 376 -2.63 5.08 21.40
CA PHE A 376 -3.28 3.84 20.99
C PHE A 376 -2.24 2.80 20.56
N VAL A 377 -2.53 1.53 20.84
CA VAL A 377 -1.71 0.39 20.42
C VAL A 377 -2.59 -0.66 19.76
N THR A 378 -2.06 -1.32 18.71
CA THR A 378 -2.88 -2.24 17.90
C THR A 378 -2.90 -3.68 18.39
N THR A 379 -1.95 -4.07 19.25
CA THR A 379 -1.89 -5.42 19.84
C THR A 379 -1.81 -5.36 21.36
N PRO A 380 -2.47 -6.29 22.08
CA PRO A 380 -2.56 -6.23 23.56
C PRO A 380 -1.22 -6.31 24.27
N ASP A 381 -0.23 -7.03 23.73
CA ASP A 381 1.09 -7.20 24.34
C ASP A 381 1.85 -5.87 24.51
N LEU A 382 1.56 -4.87 23.67
CA LEU A 382 2.18 -3.55 23.79
C LEU A 382 1.76 -2.81 25.07
N LEU A 383 0.64 -3.19 25.71
CA LEU A 383 0.24 -2.66 27.00
C LEU A 383 1.23 -3.00 28.13
N ASP A 384 2.04 -4.05 27.96
CA ASP A 384 3.12 -4.35 28.89
C ASP A 384 4.26 -3.32 28.86
N ASP A 385 4.48 -2.70 27.69
CA ASP A 385 5.49 -1.65 27.53
C ASP A 385 4.91 -0.25 27.79
N VAL A 386 3.62 -0.05 27.50
CA VAL A 386 2.91 1.25 27.62
C VAL A 386 1.52 1.07 28.21
N PRO A 387 1.41 0.81 29.55
CA PRO A 387 0.14 0.49 30.20
C PRO A 387 -0.87 1.64 30.21
N PHE A 388 -0.44 2.86 29.90
CA PHE A 388 -1.29 4.04 29.78
C PHE A 388 -1.92 4.20 28.39
N ALA A 389 -1.58 3.34 27.42
CA ALA A 389 -2.18 3.36 26.09
C ALA A 389 -3.56 2.68 26.08
N THR A 390 -4.36 3.02 25.09
CA THR A 390 -5.64 2.36 24.80
C THR A 390 -5.44 1.31 23.71
N TRP A 391 -5.92 0.10 23.94
CA TRP A 391 -5.92 -0.92 22.90
C TRP A 391 -6.97 -0.58 21.82
N ALA A 392 -6.52 -0.37 20.59
CA ALA A 392 -7.30 -0.21 19.37
C ALA A 392 -7.03 -1.43 18.48
N PRO A 393 -7.89 -2.45 18.48
CA PRO A 393 -7.61 -3.73 17.81
C PRO A 393 -7.21 -3.60 16.35
N LEU A 394 -6.35 -4.51 15.87
CA LEU A 394 -6.09 -4.70 14.43
C LEU A 394 -7.42 -4.86 13.67
N ILE A 395 -7.47 -4.34 12.45
CA ILE A 395 -8.65 -4.44 11.59
C ILE A 395 -8.32 -5.34 10.39
N VAL A 396 -9.22 -6.25 10.08
CA VAL A 396 -9.16 -7.09 8.87
C VAL A 396 -10.50 -7.06 8.13
N ASP A 397 -10.45 -7.27 6.82
CA ASP A 397 -11.62 -7.42 5.96
C ASP A 397 -12.25 -8.80 6.19
N VAL A 398 -13.08 -8.90 7.25
CA VAL A 398 -13.63 -10.20 7.70
C VAL A 398 -14.41 -10.90 6.60
N ASP A 399 -15.22 -10.17 5.84
CA ASP A 399 -16.05 -10.75 4.79
C ASP A 399 -15.22 -11.11 3.55
N GLY A 400 -14.22 -10.29 3.20
CA GLY A 400 -13.32 -10.57 2.10
C GLY A 400 -12.40 -11.78 2.34
N TRP A 401 -12.03 -12.05 3.59
CA TRP A 401 -11.26 -13.24 3.95
C TRP A 401 -12.11 -14.48 4.16
N ALA A 402 -13.41 -14.35 4.44
CA ALA A 402 -14.30 -15.48 4.74
C ALA A 402 -14.22 -16.58 3.67
N CYS A 403 -14.28 -17.82 4.14
CA CYS A 403 -14.21 -19.00 3.30
C CYS A 403 -15.04 -20.13 3.91
N ASP A 404 -15.94 -20.73 3.11
CA ASP A 404 -16.81 -21.83 3.55
C ASP A 404 -16.12 -23.20 3.43
N ARG A 405 -14.85 -23.25 3.00
CA ARG A 405 -14.13 -24.51 2.87
C ARG A 405 -13.88 -25.11 4.25
N PRO A 406 -14.36 -26.33 4.52
CA PRO A 406 -14.08 -27.05 5.75
C PRO A 406 -12.56 -27.23 5.96
N VAL A 407 -12.13 -27.18 7.21
CA VAL A 407 -10.71 -27.38 7.57
C VAL A 407 -10.46 -28.82 8.00
N LEU A 408 -9.26 -29.33 7.79
CA LEU A 408 -8.77 -30.63 8.22
C LEU A 408 -9.52 -31.85 7.66
N GLU A 409 -10.28 -31.70 6.57
CA GLU A 409 -10.90 -32.84 5.86
C GLU A 409 -9.91 -33.58 4.97
N ARG A 410 -8.83 -32.91 4.57
CA ARG A 410 -7.77 -33.52 3.76
C ARG A 410 -7.04 -34.59 4.55
N ALA A 411 -6.70 -35.72 3.89
CA ALA A 411 -5.87 -36.75 4.48
C ALA A 411 -4.52 -36.18 4.94
N ARG A 412 -3.98 -35.24 4.16
CA ARG A 412 -2.74 -34.49 4.43
C ARG A 412 -3.08 -33.01 4.50
N PRO A 413 -3.32 -32.45 5.69
CA PRO A 413 -3.68 -31.04 5.86
C PRO A 413 -2.59 -30.08 5.41
N VAL A 414 -3.00 -28.95 4.85
CA VAL A 414 -2.11 -27.88 4.38
C VAL A 414 -1.80 -26.92 5.51
N VAL A 415 -0.53 -26.79 5.86
CA VAL A 415 -0.01 -25.84 6.86
C VAL A 415 0.68 -24.70 6.12
N LEU A 416 0.19 -23.49 6.29
CA LEU A 416 0.72 -22.28 5.66
C LEU A 416 1.52 -21.46 6.68
N HIS A 417 2.77 -21.13 6.32
CA HIS A 417 3.59 -20.15 7.02
C HIS A 417 4.04 -19.06 6.05
N ALA A 418 3.75 -17.79 6.35
CA ALA A 418 4.02 -16.67 5.44
C ALA A 418 4.66 -15.48 6.19
N PRO A 419 5.96 -15.52 6.44
CA PRO A 419 6.65 -14.50 7.20
C PRO A 419 6.94 -13.26 6.34
N SER A 420 6.49 -12.09 6.77
CA SER A 420 6.95 -10.80 6.22
C SER A 420 8.39 -10.46 6.68
N LYS A 421 8.77 -10.92 7.86
CA LYS A 421 10.13 -10.85 8.42
C LYS A 421 10.40 -12.14 9.19
N ARG A 422 11.38 -12.91 8.76
CA ARG A 422 11.69 -14.23 9.34
C ARG A 422 11.93 -14.19 10.85
N TRP A 423 12.76 -13.25 11.32
CA TRP A 423 13.12 -13.16 12.75
C TRP A 423 11.93 -12.85 13.67
N THR A 424 11.00 -11.97 13.25
CA THR A 424 9.80 -11.64 14.06
C THR A 424 8.82 -12.79 14.16
N LYS A 425 8.83 -13.68 13.18
CA LYS A 425 7.94 -14.84 13.14
C LYS A 425 8.59 -16.09 13.78
N GLY A 426 9.90 -16.07 13.98
CA GLY A 426 10.69 -17.23 14.43
C GLY A 426 10.88 -18.28 13.34
N THR A 427 10.81 -17.91 12.07
CA THR A 427 10.77 -18.81 10.91
C THR A 427 11.89 -19.83 10.92
N ASP A 428 13.12 -19.41 11.24
CA ASP A 428 14.29 -20.31 11.21
C ASP A 428 14.25 -21.41 12.28
N ARG A 429 13.48 -21.18 13.37
CA ARG A 429 13.21 -22.17 14.41
C ARG A 429 12.00 -23.06 14.08
N LEU A 430 11.01 -22.53 13.33
CA LEU A 430 9.77 -23.23 12.98
C LEU A 430 9.96 -24.17 11.78
N LEU A 431 10.79 -23.75 10.81
CA LEU A 431 10.88 -24.42 9.53
C LEU A 431 11.40 -25.85 9.61
N PRO A 432 12.49 -26.18 10.37
CA PRO A 432 12.96 -27.55 10.47
C PRO A 432 11.93 -28.55 11.00
N PRO A 433 11.22 -28.28 12.11
CA PRO A 433 10.20 -29.23 12.59
C PRO A 433 8.98 -29.33 11.66
N LEU A 434 8.56 -28.22 11.02
CA LEU A 434 7.47 -28.26 10.02
C LEU A 434 7.89 -29.06 8.77
N GLN A 435 9.14 -28.92 8.32
CA GLN A 435 9.68 -29.69 7.21
C GLN A 435 9.72 -31.18 7.54
N ALA A 436 10.13 -31.56 8.75
CA ALA A 436 10.10 -32.95 9.19
C ALA A 436 8.71 -33.57 9.16
N LEU A 437 7.67 -32.82 9.55
CA LEU A 437 6.27 -33.28 9.42
C LEU A 437 5.84 -33.40 7.96
N HIS A 438 6.30 -32.50 7.10
CA HIS A 438 6.05 -32.56 5.65
C HIS A 438 6.68 -33.79 5.01
N ASP A 439 7.95 -34.09 5.32
CA ASP A 439 8.71 -35.23 4.76
C ASP A 439 8.11 -36.57 5.22
N ARG A 440 7.61 -36.61 6.45
CA ARG A 440 6.85 -37.76 6.99
C ARG A 440 5.42 -37.86 6.42
N ARG A 441 5.02 -36.94 5.53
CA ARG A 441 3.67 -36.87 4.90
C ARG A 441 2.53 -36.67 5.89
N ILE A 442 2.79 -36.14 7.07
CA ILE A 442 1.76 -35.81 8.08
C ILE A 442 1.01 -34.54 7.66
N ILE A 443 1.74 -33.54 7.15
CA ILE A 443 1.20 -32.27 6.64
C ILE A 443 1.75 -31.96 5.25
N GLU A 444 1.09 -31.03 4.53
CA GLU A 444 1.67 -30.32 3.39
C GLU A 444 2.12 -28.94 3.86
N LEU A 445 3.42 -28.72 3.97
CA LEU A 445 3.96 -27.40 4.32
C LEU A 445 4.00 -26.50 3.09
N ARG A 446 3.47 -25.29 3.24
CA ARG A 446 3.62 -24.18 2.29
C ARG A 446 4.30 -23.01 2.99
N LEU A 447 5.56 -22.77 2.65
CA LEU A 447 6.30 -21.57 3.03
C LEU A 447 6.16 -20.54 1.91
N VAL A 448 5.70 -19.33 2.23
CA VAL A 448 5.45 -18.28 1.25
C VAL A 448 6.10 -16.99 1.70
N GLU A 449 6.99 -16.44 0.89
CA GLU A 449 7.71 -15.21 1.17
C GLU A 449 7.64 -14.26 -0.04
N GLY A 450 7.54 -12.96 0.21
CA GLY A 450 7.63 -11.94 -0.83
C GLY A 450 6.42 -11.79 -1.75
N LEU A 451 5.29 -12.46 -1.47
CA LEU A 451 4.07 -12.31 -2.27
C LEU A 451 3.32 -11.03 -1.92
N PRO A 452 2.68 -10.39 -2.91
CA PRO A 452 1.74 -9.30 -2.70
C PRO A 452 0.56 -9.73 -1.80
N HIS A 453 0.07 -8.83 -0.96
CA HIS A 453 -0.98 -9.14 0.03
C HIS A 453 -2.26 -9.70 -0.61
N HIS A 454 -2.67 -9.20 -1.77
CA HIS A 454 -3.87 -9.66 -2.47
C HIS A 454 -3.78 -11.12 -2.95
N GLU A 455 -2.57 -11.63 -3.19
CA GLU A 455 -2.34 -13.03 -3.57
C GLU A 455 -2.41 -13.97 -2.35
N MET A 456 -2.11 -13.45 -1.15
CA MET A 456 -2.16 -14.22 0.09
C MET A 456 -3.55 -14.75 0.41
N ARG A 457 -4.62 -14.02 0.05
CA ARG A 457 -6.01 -14.41 0.33
C ARG A 457 -6.32 -15.83 -0.16
N ARG A 458 -5.97 -16.13 -1.41
CA ARG A 458 -6.21 -17.46 -2.00
C ARG A 458 -5.47 -18.57 -1.26
N LEU A 459 -4.22 -18.31 -0.86
CA LEU A 459 -3.39 -19.28 -0.15
C LEU A 459 -3.94 -19.56 1.25
N VAL A 460 -4.36 -18.53 1.97
CA VAL A 460 -4.99 -18.67 3.28
C VAL A 460 -6.32 -19.41 3.16
N GLN A 461 -7.16 -19.05 2.20
CA GLN A 461 -8.43 -19.75 1.95
C GLN A 461 -8.25 -21.22 1.55
N ASP A 462 -7.11 -21.57 0.92
CA ASP A 462 -6.80 -22.94 0.52
C ASP A 462 -6.01 -23.74 1.56
N CYS A 463 -5.56 -23.19 2.67
CA CYS A 463 -4.89 -23.95 3.73
C CYS A 463 -5.89 -24.49 4.77
N ASP A 464 -5.40 -25.32 5.68
CA ASP A 464 -6.14 -25.85 6.83
C ASP A 464 -5.67 -25.19 8.14
N ILE A 465 -4.35 -25.00 8.27
CA ILE A 465 -3.69 -24.41 9.45
C ILE A 465 -2.81 -23.25 9.01
N VAL A 466 -2.94 -22.12 9.68
CA VAL A 466 -2.04 -20.97 9.58
C VAL A 466 -1.09 -20.99 10.78
N VAL A 467 0.22 -21.07 10.54
CA VAL A 467 1.24 -20.86 11.57
C VAL A 467 1.78 -19.44 11.44
N ASP A 468 1.48 -18.61 12.45
CA ASP A 468 1.93 -17.21 12.47
C ASP A 468 3.21 -17.05 13.30
N GLN A 469 3.25 -16.14 14.24
CA GLN A 469 4.43 -15.80 15.04
C GLN A 469 4.48 -16.60 16.34
N LEU A 470 5.58 -17.37 16.55
CA LEU A 470 5.76 -18.17 17.76
C LEU A 470 6.76 -17.56 18.76
N VAL A 471 7.19 -16.30 18.55
CA VAL A 471 8.25 -15.67 19.34
C VAL A 471 7.91 -14.25 19.81
N MET A 472 6.66 -13.81 19.62
CA MET A 472 6.25 -12.43 19.94
C MET A 472 5.30 -12.31 21.13
N GLY A 473 4.71 -13.38 21.59
CA GLY A 473 3.78 -13.35 22.71
C GLY A 473 2.40 -12.75 22.39
N SER A 474 2.14 -12.47 21.11
CA SER A 474 0.86 -11.91 20.64
C SER A 474 0.56 -12.37 19.22
N TYR A 475 -0.68 -12.23 18.80
CA TYR A 475 -1.10 -12.50 17.42
C TYR A 475 -1.03 -11.23 16.57
N GLY A 476 -0.85 -11.40 15.26
CA GLY A 476 -0.75 -10.32 14.29
C GLY A 476 -1.87 -10.32 13.26
N THR A 477 -1.75 -9.46 12.26
CA THR A 477 -2.70 -9.35 11.13
C THR A 477 -2.89 -10.69 10.44
N PHE A 478 -1.82 -11.45 10.20
CA PHE A 478 -1.89 -12.74 9.54
C PHE A 478 -2.69 -13.79 10.34
N SER A 479 -2.60 -13.76 11.68
CA SER A 479 -3.46 -14.57 12.55
C SER A 479 -4.94 -14.18 12.40
N CYS A 480 -5.24 -12.87 12.37
CA CYS A 480 -6.60 -12.38 12.19
C CYS A 480 -7.16 -12.77 10.80
N GLU A 481 -6.37 -12.69 9.75
CA GLU A 481 -6.72 -13.12 8.39
C GLU A 481 -7.00 -14.63 8.33
N GLY A 482 -6.17 -15.44 8.98
CA GLY A 482 -6.39 -16.88 9.12
C GLY A 482 -7.68 -17.20 9.84
N MET A 483 -7.95 -16.57 10.98
CA MET A 483 -9.20 -16.72 11.73
C MET A 483 -10.41 -16.24 10.91
N ALA A 484 -10.31 -15.11 10.19
CA ALA A 484 -11.39 -14.61 9.34
C ALA A 484 -11.74 -15.60 8.21
N ALA A 485 -10.73 -16.28 7.67
CA ALA A 485 -10.92 -17.33 6.66
C ALA A 485 -11.39 -18.67 7.25
N GLY A 486 -11.71 -18.74 8.56
CA GLY A 486 -12.15 -19.94 9.23
C GLY A 486 -11.07 -21.02 9.32
N LYS A 487 -9.79 -20.65 9.41
CA LYS A 487 -8.66 -21.58 9.52
C LYS A 487 -8.21 -21.75 10.96
N VAL A 488 -7.64 -22.92 11.27
CA VAL A 488 -6.96 -23.11 12.56
C VAL A 488 -5.72 -22.23 12.58
N VAL A 489 -5.56 -21.43 13.63
CA VAL A 489 -4.38 -20.57 13.78
C VAL A 489 -3.52 -21.08 14.92
N VAL A 490 -2.22 -21.20 14.66
CA VAL A 490 -1.20 -21.54 15.65
C VAL A 490 -0.29 -20.33 15.82
N ALA A 491 -0.20 -19.80 17.04
CA ALA A 491 0.68 -18.70 17.39
C ALA A 491 1.07 -18.76 18.87
N TYR A 492 2.12 -18.05 19.26
CA TYR A 492 2.47 -17.90 20.67
C TYR A 492 1.75 -16.71 21.29
N LEU A 493 0.98 -16.95 22.34
CA LEU A 493 0.24 -15.95 23.10
C LEU A 493 0.74 -15.91 24.54
N SER A 494 1.13 -14.73 25.00
CA SER A 494 1.33 -14.42 26.41
C SER A 494 -0.03 -14.17 27.08
N GLU A 495 -0.32 -14.85 28.18
CA GLU A 495 -1.65 -14.75 28.80
C GLU A 495 -1.92 -13.38 29.45
N GLY A 496 -0.90 -12.76 30.06
CA GLY A 496 -1.05 -11.53 30.85
C GLY A 496 -1.72 -10.39 30.09
N PRO A 497 -1.12 -9.92 28.97
CA PRO A 497 -1.66 -8.81 28.18
C PRO A 497 -3.06 -9.08 27.64
N HIS A 498 -3.31 -10.29 27.15
CA HIS A 498 -4.62 -10.65 26.59
C HIS A 498 -5.71 -10.67 27.66
N ARG A 499 -5.38 -11.17 28.86
CA ARG A 499 -6.29 -11.12 30.03
C ARG A 499 -6.55 -9.68 30.46
N ALA A 500 -5.51 -8.82 30.51
CA ALA A 500 -5.65 -7.41 30.85
C ALA A 500 -6.53 -6.65 29.83
N ALA A 501 -6.42 -7.01 28.53
CA ALA A 501 -7.28 -6.47 27.47
C ALA A 501 -8.71 -7.08 27.45
N GLY A 502 -9.01 -8.04 28.34
CA GLY A 502 -10.30 -8.71 28.42
C GLY A 502 -10.62 -9.63 27.24
N VAL A 503 -9.60 -10.19 26.59
CA VAL A 503 -9.77 -11.04 25.40
C VAL A 503 -9.08 -12.39 25.55
N ARG A 504 -9.67 -13.40 24.92
CA ARG A 504 -9.11 -14.75 24.82
C ARG A 504 -9.22 -15.23 23.37
N PRO A 505 -8.24 -14.90 22.53
CA PRO A 505 -8.29 -15.30 21.12
C PRO A 505 -8.25 -16.83 20.99
N PRO A 506 -9.13 -17.43 20.17
CA PRO A 506 -9.20 -18.87 19.94
C PRO A 506 -8.09 -19.31 18.98
N ILE A 507 -6.88 -19.34 19.50
CA ILE A 507 -5.63 -19.68 18.80
C ILE A 507 -5.01 -20.87 19.53
N ALA A 508 -4.56 -21.87 18.79
CA ALA A 508 -3.76 -22.96 19.33
C ALA A 508 -2.40 -22.40 19.78
N ASN A 509 -2.25 -22.21 21.10
CA ASN A 509 -1.06 -21.57 21.66
C ASN A 509 0.13 -22.54 21.60
N ALA A 510 1.21 -22.11 20.91
CA ALA A 510 2.43 -22.90 20.77
C ALA A 510 3.66 -22.01 20.81
N THR A 511 4.73 -22.54 21.37
CA THR A 511 6.10 -22.04 21.20
C THR A 511 6.83 -22.85 20.14
N PRO A 512 8.01 -22.45 19.68
CA PRO A 512 8.80 -23.26 18.75
C PRO A 512 8.99 -24.71 19.26
N ASP A 513 9.21 -24.90 20.56
CA ASP A 513 9.45 -26.22 21.15
C ASP A 513 8.19 -27.09 21.27
N THR A 514 7.01 -26.47 21.34
CA THR A 514 5.73 -27.19 21.46
C THR A 514 4.98 -27.31 20.13
N LEU A 515 5.48 -26.69 19.06
CA LEU A 515 4.79 -26.60 17.76
C LEU A 515 4.38 -27.96 17.20
N VAL A 516 5.30 -28.92 17.16
CA VAL A 516 5.02 -30.27 16.63
C VAL A 516 3.91 -30.94 17.41
N LYS A 517 4.02 -30.95 18.75
CA LYS A 517 3.00 -31.52 19.63
C LYS A 517 1.64 -30.84 19.45
N THR A 518 1.64 -29.52 19.29
CA THR A 518 0.39 -28.76 19.06
C THR A 518 -0.24 -29.16 17.74
N ILE A 519 0.54 -29.26 16.64
CA ILE A 519 0.02 -29.70 15.34
C ILE A 519 -0.51 -31.13 15.42
N GLU A 520 0.25 -32.07 16.02
CA GLU A 520 -0.19 -33.46 16.19
C GLU A 520 -1.51 -33.54 16.98
N SER A 521 -1.63 -32.81 18.09
CA SER A 521 -2.88 -32.74 18.87
C SER A 521 -4.08 -32.21 18.06
N LEU A 522 -3.87 -31.19 17.18
CA LEU A 522 -4.92 -30.68 16.30
C LEU A 522 -5.34 -31.72 15.25
N LEU A 523 -4.42 -32.59 14.82
CA LEU A 523 -4.69 -33.65 13.86
C LEU A 523 -5.36 -34.88 14.50
N ASP A 524 -5.06 -35.13 15.78
CA ASP A 524 -5.66 -36.21 16.54
C ASP A 524 -7.11 -35.93 16.92
N ASP A 525 -7.47 -34.64 17.15
CA ASP A 525 -8.86 -34.22 17.39
C ASP A 525 -9.29 -33.13 16.40
N ARG A 526 -9.48 -33.56 15.13
CA ARG A 526 -9.91 -32.67 14.04
C ARG A 526 -11.25 -31.99 14.29
N PRO A 527 -12.26 -32.64 14.91
CA PRO A 527 -13.51 -31.95 15.26
C PRO A 527 -13.30 -30.78 16.22
N ALA A 528 -12.49 -30.95 17.28
CA ALA A 528 -12.18 -29.86 18.20
C ALA A 528 -11.38 -28.75 17.51
N ALA A 529 -10.43 -29.11 16.65
CA ALA A 529 -9.68 -28.13 15.86
C ALA A 529 -10.57 -27.35 14.89
N ALA A 530 -11.54 -27.99 14.24
CA ALA A 530 -12.53 -27.32 13.39
C ALA A 530 -13.46 -26.38 14.21
N ALA A 531 -13.85 -26.78 15.41
CA ALA A 531 -14.60 -25.92 16.33
C ALA A 531 -13.79 -24.68 16.76
N LEU A 532 -12.47 -24.84 17.02
CA LEU A 532 -11.55 -23.73 17.32
C LEU A 532 -11.46 -22.74 16.15
N ALA A 533 -11.39 -23.24 14.90
CA ALA A 533 -11.38 -22.41 13.71
C ALA A 533 -12.69 -21.62 13.53
N ALA A 534 -13.84 -22.26 13.78
CA ALA A 534 -15.14 -21.60 13.75
C ALA A 534 -15.28 -20.53 14.83
N GLU A 535 -14.73 -20.77 16.02
CA GLU A 535 -14.66 -19.77 17.10
C GLU A 535 -13.75 -18.61 16.70
N GLY A 536 -12.63 -18.88 15.99
CA GLY A 536 -11.74 -17.87 15.43
C GLY A 536 -12.47 -16.90 14.49
N ALA A 537 -13.27 -17.43 13.59
CA ALA A 537 -14.06 -16.60 12.65
C ALA A 537 -15.08 -15.70 13.39
N ARG A 538 -15.72 -16.20 14.46
CA ARG A 538 -16.62 -15.39 15.29
C ARG A 538 -15.86 -14.31 16.06
N TYR A 539 -14.72 -14.68 16.66
CA TYR A 539 -13.87 -13.77 17.42
C TYR A 539 -13.39 -12.58 16.60
N VAL A 540 -12.91 -12.83 15.38
CA VAL A 540 -12.44 -11.76 14.47
C VAL A 540 -13.59 -10.84 14.07
N ARG A 541 -14.76 -11.37 13.79
CA ARG A 541 -15.97 -10.58 13.49
C ARG A 541 -16.41 -9.72 14.68
N GLU A 542 -16.20 -10.16 15.91
CA GLU A 542 -16.54 -9.40 17.11
C GLU A 542 -15.50 -8.31 17.44
N HIS A 543 -14.22 -8.62 17.27
CA HIS A 543 -13.14 -7.78 17.79
C HIS A 543 -12.33 -7.04 16.71
N HIS A 544 -12.31 -7.52 15.45
CA HIS A 544 -11.39 -7.09 14.40
C HIS A 544 -12.06 -6.62 13.11
N ASP A 545 -13.37 -6.42 13.08
CA ASP A 545 -14.10 -5.89 11.93
C ASP A 545 -14.07 -4.36 11.81
N GLY A 546 -13.35 -3.69 12.71
CA GLY A 546 -13.16 -2.25 12.73
C GLY A 546 -14.11 -1.48 13.65
N ARG A 547 -15.27 -2.04 14.03
CA ARG A 547 -16.24 -1.34 14.89
C ARG A 547 -15.66 -0.99 16.26
N ARG A 548 -15.01 -1.97 16.92
CA ARG A 548 -14.37 -1.76 18.22
C ARG A 548 -13.21 -0.78 18.13
N THR A 549 -12.43 -0.86 17.05
CA THR A 549 -11.30 0.04 16.82
C THR A 549 -11.76 1.47 16.58
N ALA A 550 -12.77 1.68 15.71
CA ALA A 550 -13.36 3.01 15.51
C ALA A 550 -13.89 3.61 16.81
N ALA A 551 -14.60 2.80 17.63
CA ALA A 551 -15.12 3.25 18.93
C ALA A 551 -14.01 3.67 19.90
N ALA A 552 -12.83 3.04 19.87
CA ALA A 552 -11.70 3.45 20.70
C ALA A 552 -11.28 4.91 20.44
N PHE A 553 -11.45 5.41 19.23
CA PHE A 553 -11.13 6.80 18.86
C PHE A 553 -12.25 7.80 19.09
N ASP A 554 -13.45 7.40 19.52
CA ASP A 554 -14.61 8.30 19.64
C ASP A 554 -14.35 9.52 20.53
N THR A 555 -13.70 9.33 21.67
CA THR A 555 -13.38 10.44 22.58
C THR A 555 -12.38 11.42 21.96
N PHE A 556 -11.40 10.91 21.21
CA PHE A 556 -10.44 11.73 20.52
C PHE A 556 -11.07 12.55 19.37
N LEU A 557 -12.05 11.98 18.68
CA LEU A 557 -12.72 12.60 17.52
C LEU A 557 -13.85 13.57 17.90
N ARG A 558 -14.14 13.75 19.17
CA ARG A 558 -15.07 14.81 19.67
C ARG A 558 -14.34 16.14 19.72
#